data_f54b43de286735a23359101d7ba1b7ae
#
_entry.id   f54b43de286735a23359101d7ba1b7ae
#
_cell.length_a   1.000
_cell.length_b   1.000
_cell.length_c   1.000
_cell.angle_alpha   90.00
_cell.angle_beta   90.00
_cell.angle_gamma   90.00
#
_symmetry.space_group_name_H-M   'P 1'
#
loop_
_entity.id
_entity.type
_entity.pdbx_description
1 polymer ?
#
loop_
_entity_poly.entity_id
_entity_poly.type
_entity_poly.pdbx_seq_one_letter_code
_entity_poly.pdbx_strand_id
1 'polypeptide(L)'
;MYYELSHQKQKLFTMKKLFFLFICLILIQCQKSNPEKTSTRWSEEKIWNWYNNHPWLVGTNFITSSSINQLEFWQEETFDPELIEKELKLSASIGMNTHRVFLHDLLWEQDSIGFLDRIDKFLEISDRNGIKTLLVFFDDVWHPVPNMGKQPEPIPHVHNSGWVQSPGAKILYDSLSHNKLESYIKGVVTKFADDSRILAWDLYNEAGAEGIASHDISKERAIELYEKIGIEITDDNYSSYNLNDIDPKSIKKTYTLSLLKKTVEWVRESNPSQPITTGIYAWDIDWAPLSDLSELDQFIINSSDIISFHSYGSKKDVLERLKQLKNYNRPLLCTEYIARENKSTFEDVLPIFKENKIGAYNWGLVSGKTNTIYPWKSWDSTYTAPPNKWHHDIFYQNGEPFSNDEIELIKNLTSQANK
;
A
#
# COMPACT_ATOMS: atom_id res chain seq x y z
N MET A 1 -46.05 -68.46 23.29
CA MET A 1 -45.26 -67.62 24.21
C MET A 1 -43.81 -67.40 23.78
N TYR A 2 -43.16 -68.41 23.14
CA TYR A 2 -41.74 -68.21 22.66
C TYR A 2 -41.64 -67.46 21.31
N TYR A 3 -42.68 -67.48 20.49
CA TYR A 3 -42.66 -66.84 19.16
C TYR A 3 -42.87 -65.31 19.20
N GLU A 4 -43.62 -64.82 20.17
CA GLU A 4 -43.91 -63.35 20.32
C GLU A 4 -42.74 -62.60 20.91
N LEU A 5 -41.91 -63.18 21.75
CA LEU A 5 -40.72 -62.59 22.35
C LEU A 5 -39.60 -62.37 21.33
N SER A 6 -39.53 -63.21 20.29
CA SER A 6 -38.52 -63.08 19.21
C SER A 6 -38.86 -61.94 18.26
N HIS A 7 -40.10 -61.69 17.95
CA HIS A 7 -40.59 -60.60 17.10
C HIS A 7 -40.47 -59.25 17.77
N GLN A 8 -40.69 -59.17 19.09
CA GLN A 8 -40.50 -57.92 19.83
C GLN A 8 -39.01 -57.52 19.94
N LYS A 9 -38.11 -58.48 20.17
CA LYS A 9 -36.67 -58.25 20.18
C LYS A 9 -36.13 -57.80 18.81
N GLN A 10 -36.60 -58.36 17.71
CA GLN A 10 -36.23 -57.94 16.35
C GLN A 10 -36.75 -56.56 16.01
N LYS A 11 -38.01 -56.20 16.37
CA LYS A 11 -38.52 -54.84 16.19
C LYS A 11 -37.75 -53.78 17.01
N LEU A 12 -37.38 -54.12 18.25
CA LEU A 12 -36.60 -53.22 19.11
C LEU A 12 -35.19 -53.01 18.61
N PHE A 13 -34.57 -54.03 18.02
CA PHE A 13 -33.24 -53.95 17.42
C PHE A 13 -33.22 -53.13 16.12
N THR A 14 -34.27 -53.25 15.31
CA THR A 14 -34.44 -52.50 14.08
C THR A 14 -34.74 -51.03 14.37
N MET A 15 -35.56 -50.72 15.37
CA MET A 15 -35.83 -49.36 15.82
C MET A 15 -34.57 -48.69 16.39
N LYS A 16 -33.74 -49.41 17.17
CA LYS A 16 -32.48 -48.88 17.67
C LYS A 16 -31.46 -48.56 16.55
N LYS A 17 -31.39 -49.41 15.52
CA LYS A 17 -30.57 -49.16 14.33
C LYS A 17 -31.06 -47.94 13.52
N LEU A 18 -32.39 -47.82 13.33
CA LEU A 18 -32.95 -46.64 12.67
C LEU A 18 -32.72 -45.32 13.49
N PHE A 19 -32.84 -45.40 14.80
CA PHE A 19 -32.59 -44.24 15.69
C PHE A 19 -31.12 -43.82 15.71
N PHE A 20 -30.21 -44.82 15.64
CA PHE A 20 -28.76 -44.54 15.54
C PHE A 20 -28.39 -43.98 14.17
N LEU A 21 -29.00 -44.44 13.07
CA LEU A 21 -28.82 -43.87 11.74
C LEU A 21 -29.37 -42.46 11.65
N PHE A 22 -30.49 -42.16 12.32
CA PHE A 22 -31.07 -40.80 12.35
C PHE A 22 -30.26 -39.82 13.17
N ILE A 23 -29.62 -40.25 14.27
CA ILE A 23 -28.67 -39.43 15.06
C ILE A 23 -27.40 -39.19 14.28
N CYS A 24 -26.87 -40.18 13.54
CA CYS A 24 -25.70 -39.97 12.67
C CYS A 24 -26.00 -39.02 11.51
N LEU A 25 -27.20 -39.03 10.94
CA LEU A 25 -27.64 -38.07 9.91
C LEU A 25 -27.81 -36.64 10.45
N ILE A 26 -28.26 -36.48 11.70
CA ILE A 26 -28.38 -35.17 12.36
C ILE A 26 -26.99 -34.61 12.71
N LEU A 27 -26.04 -35.46 13.10
CA LEU A 27 -24.67 -35.04 13.40
C LEU A 27 -23.85 -34.66 12.14
N ILE A 28 -24.21 -35.23 10.98
CA ILE A 28 -23.60 -34.85 9.68
C ILE A 28 -24.19 -33.50 9.16
N GLN A 29 -25.39 -33.12 9.56
CA GLN A 29 -25.98 -31.83 9.19
C GLN A 29 -25.55 -30.66 10.10
N CYS A 30 -24.85 -30.88 11.22
CA CYS A 30 -24.33 -29.81 12.10
C CYS A 30 -22.91 -29.38 11.83
N GLN A 31 -22.23 -29.92 10.83
CA GLN A 31 -21.06 -29.29 10.23
C GLN A 31 -21.49 -28.47 8.99
N LYS A 32 -22.35 -27.47 9.19
CA LYS A 32 -22.25 -26.26 8.40
C LYS A 32 -20.96 -25.62 8.86
N SER A 33 -19.86 -25.93 8.20
CA SER A 33 -18.77 -24.98 8.06
C SER A 33 -19.47 -23.68 7.61
N ASN A 34 -19.50 -22.66 8.47
CA ASN A 34 -19.61 -21.33 7.95
C ASN A 34 -18.61 -21.30 6.78
N PRO A 35 -19.01 -21.00 5.54
CA PRO A 35 -18.02 -20.66 4.58
C PRO A 35 -17.27 -19.50 5.24
N GLU A 36 -15.96 -19.68 5.50
CA GLU A 36 -15.10 -18.55 5.64
C GLU A 36 -15.53 -17.60 4.53
N LYS A 37 -16.07 -16.46 4.91
CA LYS A 37 -16.29 -15.36 3.99
C LYS A 37 -14.89 -14.88 3.61
N THR A 38 -14.21 -15.68 2.80
CA THR A 38 -13.00 -15.25 2.13
C THR A 38 -13.43 -14.05 1.29
N SER A 39 -13.03 -12.90 1.72
CA SER A 39 -13.18 -11.66 0.98
C SER A 39 -12.51 -11.86 -0.37
N THR A 40 -13.29 -12.18 -1.37
CA THR A 40 -12.77 -12.67 -2.63
C THR A 40 -12.18 -11.52 -3.42
N ARG A 41 -10.92 -11.70 -3.85
CA ARG A 41 -10.31 -10.90 -4.91
C ARG A 41 -11.28 -10.79 -6.09
N TRP A 42 -11.37 -9.64 -6.71
CA TRP A 42 -12.21 -9.46 -7.91
C TRP A 42 -11.79 -10.45 -9.01
N SER A 43 -12.77 -10.95 -9.76
CA SER A 43 -12.48 -11.76 -10.96
C SER A 43 -11.66 -10.96 -11.97
N GLU A 44 -10.94 -11.65 -12.84
CA GLU A 44 -10.20 -10.99 -13.92
C GLU A 44 -11.12 -10.16 -14.81
N GLU A 45 -12.27 -10.71 -15.18
CA GLU A 45 -13.27 -9.99 -15.97
C GLU A 45 -13.71 -8.69 -15.29
N LYS A 46 -14.05 -8.74 -13.99
CA LYS A 46 -14.50 -7.56 -13.24
C LYS A 46 -13.42 -6.48 -13.22
N ILE A 47 -12.18 -6.84 -12.92
CA ILE A 47 -11.13 -5.85 -12.80
C ILE A 47 -10.70 -5.28 -14.15
N TRP A 48 -10.66 -6.08 -15.21
CA TRP A 48 -10.37 -5.58 -16.54
C TRP A 48 -11.49 -4.71 -17.10
N ASN A 49 -12.77 -5.03 -16.83
CA ASN A 49 -13.89 -4.16 -17.17
C ASN A 49 -13.79 -2.82 -16.44
N TRP A 50 -13.48 -2.85 -15.15
CA TRP A 50 -13.27 -1.63 -14.37
C TRP A 50 -12.13 -0.79 -14.97
N TYR A 51 -10.96 -1.40 -15.20
CA TYR A 51 -9.77 -0.71 -15.71
C TYR A 51 -9.99 -0.10 -17.10
N ASN A 52 -10.62 -0.83 -17.99
CA ASN A 52 -10.86 -0.39 -19.36
C ASN A 52 -11.90 0.75 -19.47
N ASN A 53 -12.71 0.96 -18.43
CA ASN A 53 -13.64 2.09 -18.35
C ASN A 53 -12.97 3.40 -17.89
N HIS A 54 -11.68 3.37 -17.56
CA HIS A 54 -10.91 4.55 -17.20
C HIS A 54 -10.02 5.00 -18.37
N PRO A 55 -9.77 6.32 -18.52
CA PRO A 55 -8.70 6.79 -19.39
C PRO A 55 -7.36 6.24 -18.90
N TRP A 56 -6.31 6.44 -19.69
CA TRP A 56 -4.96 6.12 -19.19
C TRP A 56 -4.67 6.91 -17.91
N LEU A 57 -4.42 6.20 -16.82
CA LEU A 57 -4.20 6.77 -15.51
C LEU A 57 -2.77 7.32 -15.43
N VAL A 58 -2.63 8.61 -15.20
CA VAL A 58 -1.33 9.26 -15.04
C VAL A 58 -1.41 10.33 -13.97
N GLY A 59 -0.44 10.34 -13.08
CA GLY A 59 -0.42 11.24 -11.93
C GLY A 59 0.86 11.13 -11.13
N THR A 60 0.76 11.47 -9.86
CA THR A 60 1.92 11.49 -8.95
C THR A 60 1.54 11.05 -7.54
N ASN A 61 2.53 10.66 -6.75
CA ASN A 61 2.40 10.64 -5.30
C ASN A 61 2.37 12.09 -4.83
N PHE A 62 1.26 12.48 -4.21
CA PHE A 62 0.98 13.87 -3.89
C PHE A 62 1.05 14.14 -2.39
N ILE A 63 1.79 15.16 -2.05
CA ILE A 63 1.81 15.86 -0.77
C ILE A 63 2.12 17.33 -1.08
N THR A 64 1.56 18.27 -0.31
CA THR A 64 1.85 19.70 -0.55
C THR A 64 3.30 20.05 -0.24
N SER A 65 3.84 21.03 -0.96
CA SER A 65 5.22 21.50 -0.78
C SER A 65 5.49 22.05 0.62
N SER A 66 4.46 22.44 1.38
CA SER A 66 4.56 22.91 2.76
C SER A 66 4.64 21.79 3.79
N SER A 67 4.31 20.55 3.42
CA SER A 67 4.23 19.44 4.36
C SER A 67 5.51 18.60 4.38
N ILE A 68 5.93 18.21 5.59
CA ILE A 68 7.09 17.36 5.82
C ILE A 68 6.73 15.87 5.61
N ASN A 69 5.52 15.50 6.06
CA ASN A 69 5.02 14.13 6.04
C ASN A 69 3.48 14.10 6.05
N GLN A 70 2.92 12.88 6.06
CA GLN A 70 1.48 12.65 6.06
C GLN A 70 0.76 13.29 7.24
N LEU A 71 1.40 13.35 8.42
CA LEU A 71 0.80 13.96 9.61
C LEU A 71 0.65 15.48 9.43
N GLU A 72 1.70 16.19 9.00
CA GLU A 72 1.62 17.62 8.72
C GLU A 72 0.64 17.92 7.59
N PHE A 73 0.52 17.03 6.61
CA PHE A 73 -0.43 17.21 5.51
C PHE A 73 -1.89 17.17 5.95
N TRP A 74 -2.23 16.32 6.93
CA TRP A 74 -3.62 16.05 7.30
C TRP A 74 -4.07 16.63 8.65
N GLN A 75 -3.17 17.09 9.54
CA GLN A 75 -3.55 17.69 10.82
C GLN A 75 -4.37 18.97 10.61
N GLU A 76 -5.33 19.24 11.49
CA GLU A 76 -6.22 20.41 11.40
C GLU A 76 -5.44 21.73 11.30
N GLU A 77 -4.39 21.87 12.10
CA GLU A 77 -3.60 23.09 12.20
C GLU A 77 -2.76 23.38 10.96
N THR A 78 -2.52 22.36 10.13
CA THR A 78 -1.61 22.45 8.97
C THR A 78 -2.26 22.10 7.66
N PHE A 79 -3.52 21.62 7.68
CA PHE A 79 -4.28 21.31 6.46
C PHE A 79 -4.57 22.58 5.66
N ASP A 80 -4.02 22.68 4.46
CA ASP A 80 -4.08 23.90 3.61
C ASP A 80 -4.82 23.60 2.29
N PRO A 81 -6.18 23.79 2.26
CA PRO A 81 -6.97 23.57 1.05
C PRO A 81 -6.60 24.52 -0.11
N GLU A 82 -6.08 25.69 0.16
CA GLU A 82 -5.71 26.67 -0.87
C GLU A 82 -4.44 26.22 -1.59
N LEU A 83 -3.45 25.75 -0.84
CA LEU A 83 -2.23 25.20 -1.41
C LEU A 83 -2.49 23.88 -2.15
N ILE A 84 -3.34 23.01 -1.60
CA ILE A 84 -3.80 21.77 -2.28
C ILE A 84 -4.41 22.14 -3.63
N GLU A 85 -5.36 23.08 -3.69
CA GLU A 85 -6.00 23.53 -4.92
C GLU A 85 -4.98 24.07 -5.92
N LYS A 86 -4.02 24.90 -5.45
CA LYS A 86 -2.98 25.48 -6.30
C LYS A 86 -2.11 24.40 -6.95
N GLU A 87 -1.64 23.45 -6.16
CA GLU A 87 -0.73 22.41 -6.64
C GLU A 87 -1.44 21.36 -7.51
N LEU A 88 -2.68 21.00 -7.19
CA LEU A 88 -3.49 20.12 -8.02
C LEU A 88 -3.80 20.75 -9.39
N LYS A 89 -3.97 22.07 -9.49
CA LYS A 89 -4.10 22.77 -10.77
C LYS A 89 -2.84 22.67 -11.62
N LEU A 90 -1.65 22.68 -11.03
CA LEU A 90 -0.40 22.45 -11.77
C LEU A 90 -0.41 21.06 -12.40
N SER A 91 -0.76 20.05 -11.62
CA SER A 91 -0.88 18.66 -12.08
C SER A 91 -1.92 18.52 -13.21
N ALA A 92 -3.13 19.03 -13.01
CA ALA A 92 -4.18 19.02 -14.03
C ALA A 92 -3.75 19.73 -15.32
N SER A 93 -2.96 20.82 -15.21
CA SER A 93 -2.47 21.61 -16.36
C SER A 93 -1.56 20.83 -17.32
N ILE A 94 -0.97 19.74 -16.82
CA ILE A 94 -0.13 18.82 -17.61
C ILE A 94 -0.85 17.51 -17.96
N GLY A 95 -2.18 17.46 -17.70
CA GLY A 95 -3.04 16.36 -18.08
C GLY A 95 -3.00 15.15 -17.14
N MET A 96 -2.48 15.29 -15.94
CA MET A 96 -2.60 14.26 -14.91
C MET A 96 -4.06 14.16 -14.43
N ASN A 97 -4.55 12.96 -14.20
CA ASN A 97 -5.95 12.66 -13.88
C ASN A 97 -6.12 11.81 -12.62
N THR A 98 -5.03 11.49 -11.95
CA THR A 98 -5.06 10.73 -10.70
C THR A 98 -3.89 11.09 -9.79
N HIS A 99 -4.09 10.91 -8.46
CA HIS A 99 -3.02 11.05 -7.47
C HIS A 99 -3.07 9.92 -6.45
N ARG A 100 -1.89 9.54 -5.95
CA ARG A 100 -1.72 8.62 -4.83
C ARG A 100 -1.39 9.43 -3.59
N VAL A 101 -2.17 9.27 -2.51
CA VAL A 101 -2.11 10.11 -1.32
C VAL A 101 -2.11 9.25 -0.06
N PHE A 102 -1.16 9.52 0.83
CA PHE A 102 -0.94 8.74 2.04
C PHE A 102 -1.78 9.25 3.20
N LEU A 103 -2.51 8.35 3.84
CA LEU A 103 -3.20 8.56 5.11
C LEU A 103 -2.29 8.17 6.28
N HIS A 104 -2.77 8.36 7.53
CA HIS A 104 -2.05 7.91 8.71
C HIS A 104 -3.01 7.56 9.87
N ASP A 105 -2.77 6.46 10.55
CA ASP A 105 -3.61 5.92 11.62
C ASP A 105 -3.72 6.84 12.85
N LEU A 106 -2.67 7.57 13.22
CA LEU A 106 -2.70 8.50 14.34
C LEU A 106 -3.69 9.66 14.15
N LEU A 107 -3.97 10.07 12.93
CA LEU A 107 -4.98 11.10 12.62
C LEU A 107 -6.38 10.61 12.97
N TRP A 108 -6.65 9.34 12.69
CA TRP A 108 -7.90 8.70 13.10
C TRP A 108 -8.03 8.59 14.61
N GLU A 109 -6.96 8.19 15.29
CA GLU A 109 -6.95 8.06 16.75
C GLU A 109 -7.20 9.43 17.44
N GLN A 110 -6.64 10.50 16.89
CA GLN A 110 -6.77 11.85 17.47
C GLN A 110 -8.15 12.44 17.22
N ASP A 111 -8.62 12.47 15.96
CA ASP A 111 -9.85 13.13 15.51
C ASP A 111 -10.41 12.47 14.26
N SER A 112 -11.11 11.36 14.43
CA SER A 112 -11.64 10.60 13.31
C SER A 112 -12.67 11.37 12.47
N ILE A 113 -13.47 12.25 13.10
CA ILE A 113 -14.51 13.03 12.41
C ILE A 113 -13.84 14.11 11.56
N GLY A 114 -13.01 14.95 12.15
CA GLY A 114 -12.31 16.01 11.42
C GLY A 114 -11.36 15.45 10.35
N PHE A 115 -10.77 14.27 10.60
CA PHE A 115 -9.96 13.61 9.59
C PHE A 115 -10.79 13.17 8.37
N LEU A 116 -11.99 12.60 8.57
CA LEU A 116 -12.90 12.29 7.47
C LEU A 116 -13.37 13.53 6.71
N ASP A 117 -13.62 14.63 7.40
CA ASP A 117 -13.99 15.90 6.77
C ASP A 117 -12.84 16.48 5.94
N ARG A 118 -11.60 16.37 6.39
CA ARG A 118 -10.41 16.77 5.62
C ARG A 118 -10.19 15.90 4.40
N ILE A 119 -10.39 14.57 4.50
CA ILE A 119 -10.36 13.66 3.35
C ILE A 119 -11.45 14.05 2.34
N ASP A 120 -12.68 14.28 2.80
CA ASP A 120 -13.79 14.69 1.92
C ASP A 120 -13.48 16.02 1.21
N LYS A 121 -12.92 16.99 1.94
CA LYS A 121 -12.49 18.26 1.36
C LYS A 121 -11.37 18.10 0.32
N PHE A 122 -10.40 17.25 0.57
CA PHE A 122 -9.35 16.91 -0.39
C PHE A 122 -9.95 16.29 -1.66
N LEU A 123 -10.85 15.31 -1.51
CA LEU A 123 -11.54 14.68 -2.62
C LEU A 123 -12.39 15.66 -3.43
N GLU A 124 -13.05 16.62 -2.78
CA GLU A 124 -13.78 17.70 -3.45
C GLU A 124 -12.84 18.54 -4.33
N ILE A 125 -11.68 18.92 -3.80
CA ILE A 125 -10.69 19.71 -4.53
C ILE A 125 -10.11 18.91 -5.70
N SER A 126 -9.79 17.65 -5.48
CA SER A 126 -9.27 16.75 -6.53
C SER A 126 -10.26 16.56 -7.67
N ASP A 127 -11.51 16.24 -7.36
CA ASP A 127 -12.56 16.00 -8.36
C ASP A 127 -12.85 17.25 -9.19
N ARG A 128 -12.86 18.43 -8.57
CA ARG A 128 -13.02 19.72 -9.25
C ARG A 128 -11.91 20.00 -10.27
N ASN A 129 -10.73 19.41 -10.06
CA ASN A 129 -9.61 19.45 -10.99
C ASN A 129 -9.53 18.24 -11.94
N GLY A 130 -10.57 17.37 -11.94
CA GLY A 130 -10.63 16.19 -12.79
C GLY A 130 -9.67 15.05 -12.36
N ILE A 131 -9.29 15.03 -11.08
CA ILE A 131 -8.30 14.11 -10.51
C ILE A 131 -9.01 13.10 -9.62
N LYS A 132 -8.81 11.81 -9.86
CA LYS A 132 -9.22 10.71 -8.98
C LYS A 132 -8.11 10.39 -7.97
N THR A 133 -8.48 9.89 -6.81
CA THR A 133 -7.52 9.67 -5.72
C THR A 133 -7.36 8.18 -5.41
N LEU A 134 -6.10 7.71 -5.37
CA LEU A 134 -5.69 6.43 -4.81
C LEU A 134 -5.21 6.69 -3.37
N LEU A 135 -5.96 6.23 -2.38
CA LEU A 135 -5.62 6.46 -0.97
C LEU A 135 -4.79 5.31 -0.42
N VAL A 136 -3.68 5.63 0.26
CA VAL A 136 -2.75 4.68 0.89
C VAL A 136 -2.98 4.66 2.39
N PHE A 137 -3.20 3.48 2.98
CA PHE A 137 -3.46 3.36 4.41
C PHE A 137 -2.21 3.27 5.26
N PHE A 138 -1.30 2.35 4.92
CA PHE A 138 -0.10 2.04 5.71
C PHE A 138 1.18 2.22 4.91
N ASP A 139 2.29 2.40 5.62
CA ASP A 139 3.59 2.66 5.03
C ASP A 139 4.71 2.14 5.93
N ASP A 140 5.61 1.33 5.38
CA ASP A 140 6.75 0.77 6.13
C ASP A 140 8.06 1.55 5.94
N VAL A 141 8.01 2.69 5.22
CA VAL A 141 9.23 3.44 4.85
C VAL A 141 9.52 4.56 5.84
N TRP A 142 10.81 4.77 6.12
CA TRP A 142 11.46 5.82 6.89
C TRP A 142 11.23 5.70 8.42
N HIS A 143 10.86 6.78 9.13
CA HIS A 143 10.90 6.84 10.58
C HIS A 143 9.82 5.98 11.25
N PRO A 144 10.22 5.03 12.12
CA PRO A 144 9.31 4.06 12.73
C PRO A 144 8.52 4.60 13.92
N VAL A 145 8.78 5.83 14.39
CA VAL A 145 8.17 6.40 15.59
C VAL A 145 7.44 7.69 15.24
N PRO A 146 6.25 7.60 14.58
CA PRO A 146 5.44 8.76 14.29
C PRO A 146 4.86 9.38 15.57
N ASN A 147 4.72 10.70 15.59
CA ASN A 147 4.09 11.42 16.69
C ASN A 147 3.19 12.53 16.13
N MET A 148 2.02 12.71 16.75
CA MET A 148 1.13 13.84 16.44
C MET A 148 1.70 15.18 16.88
N GLY A 149 1.14 16.26 16.35
CA GLY A 149 1.54 17.63 16.65
C GLY A 149 2.60 18.17 15.70
N LYS A 150 3.35 19.17 16.13
CA LYS A 150 4.36 19.80 15.29
C LYS A 150 5.43 18.78 14.88
N GLN A 151 5.57 18.62 13.57
CA GLN A 151 6.57 17.72 13.03
C GLN A 151 7.99 18.32 13.16
N PRO A 152 9.01 17.48 13.46
CA PRO A 152 10.40 17.92 13.41
C PRO A 152 10.77 18.43 12.03
N GLU A 153 11.55 19.53 11.96
CA GLU A 153 12.05 20.00 10.68
C GLU A 153 12.90 18.91 10.00
N PRO A 154 12.77 18.74 8.69
CA PRO A 154 13.56 17.76 7.97
C PRO A 154 15.05 18.11 8.02
N ILE A 155 15.90 17.10 7.95
CA ILE A 155 17.34 17.33 7.84
C ILE A 155 17.58 18.10 6.53
N PRO A 156 18.22 19.27 6.57
CA PRO A 156 18.43 20.06 5.37
C PRO A 156 19.16 19.29 4.28
N HIS A 157 18.62 19.32 3.05
CA HIS A 157 19.19 18.66 1.87
C HIS A 157 19.22 17.13 1.91
N VAL A 158 18.51 16.51 2.85
CA VAL A 158 18.39 15.04 2.95
C VAL A 158 17.02 14.58 2.49
N HIS A 159 17.02 13.69 1.51
CA HIS A 159 15.85 13.13 0.88
C HIS A 159 14.87 12.56 1.90
N ASN A 160 13.64 13.06 1.89
CA ASN A 160 12.48 12.54 2.64
C ASN A 160 12.74 12.27 4.13
N SER A 161 13.63 13.06 4.74
CA SER A 161 14.15 12.82 6.09
C SER A 161 13.14 13.05 7.22
N GLY A 162 11.99 13.63 6.95
CA GLY A 162 10.90 13.82 7.90
C GLY A 162 9.72 12.87 7.72
N TRP A 163 9.77 11.96 6.74
CA TRP A 163 8.69 11.01 6.47
C TRP A 163 8.56 9.96 7.56
N VAL A 164 7.34 9.53 7.89
CA VAL A 164 7.06 8.62 9.00
C VAL A 164 6.26 7.40 8.56
N GLN A 165 6.47 6.28 9.25
CA GLN A 165 5.72 5.04 9.03
C GLN A 165 4.29 5.11 9.57
N SER A 166 3.37 4.41 8.94
CA SER A 166 2.02 4.14 9.42
C SER A 166 1.69 2.64 9.23
N PRO A 167 1.34 1.90 10.30
CA PRO A 167 1.44 2.33 11.69
C PRO A 167 2.90 2.40 12.13
N GLY A 168 3.16 3.14 13.20
CA GLY A 168 4.50 3.15 13.80
C GLY A 168 4.91 1.77 14.33
N ALA A 169 6.22 1.56 14.52
CA ALA A 169 6.81 0.29 14.93
C ALA A 169 6.17 -0.30 16.21
N LYS A 170 5.75 0.55 17.16
CA LYS A 170 5.10 0.12 18.40
C LYS A 170 3.82 -0.68 18.12
N ILE A 171 3.04 -0.30 17.14
CA ILE A 171 1.82 -1.01 16.74
C ILE A 171 2.17 -2.17 15.80
N LEU A 172 3.03 -1.94 14.82
CA LEU A 172 3.40 -2.96 13.83
C LEU A 172 3.93 -4.24 14.49
N TYR A 173 4.89 -4.10 15.43
CA TYR A 173 5.52 -5.25 16.10
C TYR A 173 4.72 -5.82 17.29
N ASP A 174 3.47 -5.44 17.46
CA ASP A 174 2.53 -6.03 18.41
C ASP A 174 1.25 -6.47 17.69
N SER A 175 1.22 -7.73 17.27
CA SER A 175 0.09 -8.29 16.51
C SER A 175 -1.26 -8.24 17.24
N LEU A 176 -1.27 -8.14 18.59
CA LEU A 176 -2.48 -7.92 19.37
C LEU A 176 -3.00 -6.48 19.20
N SER A 177 -2.08 -5.52 19.06
CA SER A 177 -2.42 -4.11 18.82
C SER A 177 -2.93 -3.85 17.41
N HIS A 178 -2.69 -4.74 16.43
CA HIS A 178 -3.23 -4.56 15.08
C HIS A 178 -4.75 -4.34 15.07
N ASN A 179 -5.50 -5.00 15.97
CA ASN A 179 -6.96 -4.85 16.03
C ASN A 179 -7.43 -3.42 16.35
N LYS A 180 -6.56 -2.57 16.91
CA LYS A 180 -6.86 -1.15 17.16
C LYS A 180 -7.04 -0.37 15.84
N LEU A 181 -6.43 -0.86 14.77
CA LEU A 181 -6.47 -0.24 13.44
C LEU A 181 -7.75 -0.57 12.66
N GLU A 182 -8.55 -1.55 13.12
CA GLU A 182 -9.80 -1.94 12.46
C GLU A 182 -10.76 -0.77 12.29
N SER A 183 -10.95 0.02 13.35
CA SER A 183 -11.86 1.17 13.32
C SER A 183 -11.42 2.25 12.33
N TYR A 184 -10.11 2.46 12.18
CA TYR A 184 -9.53 3.36 11.19
C TYR A 184 -9.84 2.89 9.76
N ILE A 185 -9.47 1.66 9.43
CA ILE A 185 -9.68 1.09 8.09
C ILE A 185 -11.17 1.06 7.75
N LYS A 186 -11.99 0.44 8.60
CA LYS A 186 -13.43 0.33 8.35
C LYS A 186 -14.14 1.68 8.34
N GLY A 187 -13.73 2.61 9.21
CA GLY A 187 -14.33 3.93 9.28
C GLY A 187 -14.10 4.74 8.00
N VAL A 188 -12.87 4.77 7.50
CA VAL A 188 -12.54 5.46 6.25
C VAL A 188 -13.19 4.77 5.06
N VAL A 189 -13.03 3.44 4.91
CA VAL A 189 -13.58 2.71 3.76
C VAL A 189 -15.11 2.78 3.74
N THR A 190 -15.79 2.61 4.87
CA THR A 190 -17.27 2.67 4.92
C THR A 190 -17.80 4.05 4.57
N LYS A 191 -17.12 5.12 5.04
CA LYS A 191 -17.51 6.50 4.72
C LYS A 191 -17.49 6.77 3.22
N PHE A 192 -16.53 6.20 2.51
CA PHE A 192 -16.29 6.47 1.09
C PHE A 192 -16.46 5.23 0.19
N ALA A 193 -17.20 4.19 0.65
CA ALA A 193 -17.34 2.91 -0.04
C ALA A 193 -17.84 3.02 -1.50
N ASP A 194 -18.75 3.98 -1.77
CA ASP A 194 -19.34 4.20 -3.07
C ASP A 194 -18.91 5.55 -3.69
N ASP A 195 -17.86 6.16 -3.15
CA ASP A 195 -17.40 7.46 -3.62
C ASP A 195 -16.59 7.34 -4.91
N SER A 196 -17.16 7.85 -5.99
CA SER A 196 -16.54 7.79 -7.31
C SER A 196 -15.29 8.68 -7.47
N ARG A 197 -14.99 9.55 -6.50
CA ARG A 197 -13.77 10.37 -6.46
C ARG A 197 -12.55 9.52 -6.08
N ILE A 198 -12.78 8.39 -5.38
CA ILE A 198 -11.73 7.43 -5.05
C ILE A 198 -11.58 6.43 -6.18
N LEU A 199 -10.37 6.32 -6.71
CA LEU A 199 -10.02 5.39 -7.77
C LEU A 199 -9.86 3.96 -7.24
N ALA A 200 -9.07 3.79 -6.20
CA ALA A 200 -8.76 2.51 -5.56
C ALA A 200 -8.21 2.73 -4.15
N TRP A 201 -8.12 1.64 -3.38
CA TRP A 201 -7.51 1.60 -2.06
C TRP A 201 -6.15 0.90 -2.14
N ASP A 202 -5.09 1.60 -1.79
CA ASP A 202 -3.74 1.03 -1.62
C ASP A 202 -3.55 0.69 -0.14
N LEU A 203 -3.49 -0.59 0.17
CA LEU A 203 -3.55 -1.02 1.56
C LEU A 203 -2.23 -0.81 2.30
N TYR A 204 -1.12 -0.85 1.57
CA TYR A 204 0.19 -0.76 2.19
C TYR A 204 1.26 -0.30 1.20
N ASN A 205 1.98 0.76 1.52
CA ASN A 205 3.16 1.18 0.78
C ASN A 205 4.38 0.35 1.21
N GLU A 206 5.10 -0.21 0.24
CA GLU A 206 6.36 -0.93 0.44
C GLU A 206 6.34 -1.90 1.64
N ALA A 207 5.29 -2.73 1.68
CA ALA A 207 5.05 -3.66 2.77
C ALA A 207 6.28 -4.53 3.10
N GLY A 208 6.76 -4.43 4.33
CA GLY A 208 7.96 -5.13 4.79
C GLY A 208 9.29 -4.47 4.40
N ALA A 209 9.26 -3.22 3.90
CA ALA A 209 10.49 -2.47 3.64
C ALA A 209 11.30 -2.24 4.91
N GLU A 210 12.62 -2.30 4.78
CA GLU A 210 13.49 -2.14 5.95
C GLU A 210 13.44 -0.72 6.52
N GLY A 211 13.33 0.29 5.68
CA GLY A 211 13.42 1.69 6.10
C GLY A 211 14.69 1.99 6.92
N ILE A 212 14.79 3.19 7.45
CA ILE A 212 15.86 3.56 8.40
C ILE A 212 15.78 2.75 9.69
N ALA A 213 14.60 2.25 10.04
CA ALA A 213 14.35 1.49 11.27
C ALA A 213 15.13 0.18 11.39
N SER A 214 15.57 -0.42 10.28
CA SER A 214 16.39 -1.64 10.34
C SER A 214 17.78 -1.41 10.92
N HIS A 215 18.27 -0.18 10.87
CA HIS A 215 19.54 0.20 11.50
C HIS A 215 19.38 0.61 12.97
N ASP A 216 18.16 0.89 13.43
CA ASP A 216 17.85 1.40 14.77
C ASP A 216 17.29 0.35 15.73
N ILE A 217 17.07 -0.89 15.31
CA ILE A 217 16.66 -1.96 16.23
C ILE A 217 17.90 -2.40 17.03
N SER A 218 17.92 -2.07 18.35
CA SER A 218 18.96 -2.59 19.21
C SER A 218 18.92 -4.12 19.26
N LYS A 219 20.07 -4.75 19.58
CA LYS A 219 20.18 -6.21 19.76
C LYS A 219 19.10 -6.75 20.70
N GLU A 220 18.89 -6.07 21.81
CA GLU A 220 17.91 -6.45 22.84
C GLU A 220 16.49 -6.43 22.28
N ARG A 221 16.17 -5.44 21.46
CA ARG A 221 14.85 -5.32 20.82
C ARG A 221 14.66 -6.39 19.74
N ALA A 222 15.69 -6.72 18.98
CA ALA A 222 15.64 -7.80 18.01
C ALA A 222 15.37 -9.15 18.71
N ILE A 223 16.08 -9.44 19.81
CA ILE A 223 15.84 -10.65 20.62
C ILE A 223 14.39 -10.72 21.12
N GLU A 224 13.88 -9.64 21.73
CA GLU A 224 12.49 -9.58 22.19
C GLU A 224 11.47 -9.86 21.07
N LEU A 225 11.72 -9.36 19.87
CA LEU A 225 10.84 -9.58 18.72
C LEU A 225 10.91 -11.03 18.22
N TYR A 226 12.11 -11.64 18.21
CA TYR A 226 12.28 -13.06 17.84
C TYR A 226 11.56 -13.99 18.81
N GLU A 227 11.68 -13.75 20.10
CA GLU A 227 10.97 -14.51 21.13
C GLU A 227 9.46 -14.44 20.95
N LYS A 228 8.91 -13.26 20.60
CA LYS A 228 7.47 -13.07 20.34
C LYS A 228 6.96 -13.87 19.15
N ILE A 229 7.80 -14.18 18.19
CA ILE A 229 7.43 -15.02 17.02
C ILE A 229 7.80 -16.49 17.21
N GLY A 230 8.21 -16.89 18.44
CA GLY A 230 8.51 -18.28 18.81
C GLY A 230 9.93 -18.74 18.45
N ILE A 231 10.84 -17.83 18.16
CA ILE A 231 12.26 -18.12 17.93
C ILE A 231 13.02 -17.79 19.22
N GLU A 232 13.46 -18.81 19.94
CA GLU A 232 14.25 -18.65 21.16
C GLU A 232 15.70 -18.30 20.80
N ILE A 233 16.14 -17.09 21.18
CA ILE A 233 17.52 -16.66 21.01
C ILE A 233 18.19 -16.66 22.38
N THR A 234 19.15 -17.55 22.54
CA THR A 234 20.01 -17.64 23.74
C THR A 234 21.37 -16.98 23.49
N ASP A 235 22.09 -16.58 24.54
CA ASP A 235 23.45 -16.04 24.39
C ASP A 235 24.39 -16.99 23.67
N ASP A 236 24.18 -18.31 23.79
CA ASP A 236 24.99 -19.35 23.16
C ASP A 236 24.71 -19.48 21.66
N ASN A 237 23.47 -19.30 21.23
CA ASN A 237 23.11 -19.34 19.81
C ASN A 237 23.14 -17.96 19.14
N TYR A 238 23.15 -16.87 19.93
CA TYR A 238 23.25 -15.51 19.41
C TYR A 238 24.55 -15.25 18.63
N SER A 239 25.67 -15.87 19.05
CA SER A 239 26.95 -15.78 18.32
C SER A 239 27.00 -16.69 17.09
N SER A 240 26.18 -17.72 17.03
CA SER A 240 26.04 -18.63 15.87
C SER A 240 24.98 -18.16 14.88
N TYR A 241 23.96 -17.42 15.34
CA TYR A 241 23.17 -16.56 14.48
C TYR A 241 24.03 -15.33 14.21
N ASN A 242 24.74 -15.36 13.10
CA ASN A 242 25.31 -14.14 12.55
C ASN A 242 24.15 -13.15 12.48
N LEU A 243 24.23 -11.98 13.15
CA LEU A 243 23.18 -10.95 13.06
C LEU A 243 22.90 -10.51 11.63
N ASN A 244 23.84 -10.79 10.70
CA ASN A 244 23.66 -10.66 9.28
C ASN A 244 22.80 -11.79 8.67
N ASP A 245 22.61 -12.93 9.37
CA ASP A 245 21.76 -14.05 8.93
C ASP A 245 20.36 -13.99 9.54
N ILE A 246 20.20 -13.27 10.67
CA ILE A 246 18.89 -12.91 11.22
C ILE A 246 18.42 -11.66 10.47
N ASP A 247 17.84 -11.88 9.32
CA ASP A 247 17.36 -10.82 8.46
C ASP A 247 16.24 -10.02 9.17
N PRO A 248 16.49 -8.77 9.63
CA PRO A 248 15.45 -7.91 10.19
C PRO A 248 14.25 -7.74 9.25
N LYS A 249 14.48 -7.89 7.92
CA LYS A 249 13.46 -7.93 6.88
C LYS A 249 12.45 -9.05 7.12
N SER A 250 12.91 -10.25 7.48
CA SER A 250 12.01 -11.39 7.64
C SER A 250 11.07 -11.20 8.83
N ILE A 251 11.55 -10.58 9.90
CA ILE A 251 10.72 -10.24 11.07
C ILE A 251 9.67 -9.20 10.67
N LYS A 252 10.10 -8.09 10.09
CA LYS A 252 9.19 -7.02 9.67
C LYS A 252 8.14 -7.57 8.71
N LYS A 253 8.56 -8.34 7.70
CA LYS A 253 7.66 -9.00 6.75
C LYS A 253 6.61 -9.88 7.43
N THR A 254 6.95 -10.57 8.50
CA THR A 254 6.02 -11.41 9.27
C THR A 254 4.92 -10.59 9.94
N TYR A 255 5.29 -9.48 10.61
CA TYR A 255 4.32 -8.60 11.26
C TYR A 255 3.49 -7.82 10.24
N THR A 256 4.13 -7.33 9.18
CA THR A 256 3.46 -6.64 8.08
C THR A 256 2.46 -7.58 7.38
N LEU A 257 2.81 -8.85 7.14
CA LEU A 257 1.88 -9.84 6.58
C LEU A 257 0.68 -10.07 7.51
N SER A 258 0.92 -10.17 8.82
CA SER A 258 -0.15 -10.31 9.81
C SER A 258 -1.12 -9.13 9.78
N LEU A 259 -0.61 -7.90 9.70
CA LEU A 259 -1.42 -6.70 9.59
C LEU A 259 -2.14 -6.62 8.25
N LEU A 260 -1.43 -6.89 7.15
CA LEU A 260 -2.00 -6.82 5.81
C LEU A 260 -3.14 -7.83 5.59
N LYS A 261 -3.04 -9.05 6.15
CA LYS A 261 -4.14 -10.04 6.14
C LYS A 261 -5.40 -9.47 6.77
N LYS A 262 -5.29 -8.85 7.94
CA LYS A 262 -6.40 -8.18 8.63
C LYS A 262 -6.93 -6.98 7.83
N THR A 263 -6.04 -6.18 7.28
CA THR A 263 -6.42 -4.99 6.49
C THR A 263 -7.25 -5.38 5.27
N VAL A 264 -6.83 -6.42 4.53
CA VAL A 264 -7.61 -6.97 3.41
C VAL A 264 -9.01 -7.41 3.87
N GLU A 265 -9.10 -8.13 5.00
CA GLU A 265 -10.37 -8.57 5.56
C GLU A 265 -11.28 -7.39 5.90
N TRP A 266 -10.78 -6.41 6.66
CA TRP A 266 -11.53 -5.22 7.07
C TRP A 266 -12.04 -4.38 5.90
N VAL A 267 -11.20 -4.19 4.87
CA VAL A 267 -11.60 -3.47 3.66
C VAL A 267 -12.68 -4.24 2.90
N ARG A 268 -12.52 -5.56 2.73
CA ARG A 268 -13.53 -6.39 2.04
C ARG A 268 -14.85 -6.47 2.81
N GLU A 269 -14.82 -6.52 4.12
CA GLU A 269 -16.03 -6.47 4.96
C GLU A 269 -16.78 -5.15 4.82
N SER A 270 -16.08 -4.06 4.61
CA SER A 270 -16.66 -2.74 4.32
C SER A 270 -17.27 -2.66 2.91
N ASN A 271 -17.05 -3.66 2.05
CA ASN A 271 -17.63 -3.83 0.72
C ASN A 271 -17.53 -2.61 -0.20
N PRO A 272 -16.33 -2.02 -0.42
CA PRO A 272 -16.19 -0.87 -1.30
C PRO A 272 -16.44 -1.23 -2.77
N SER A 273 -16.96 -0.26 -3.52
CA SER A 273 -17.11 -0.36 -4.98
C SER A 273 -15.78 -0.18 -5.74
N GLN A 274 -14.75 0.26 -5.06
CA GLN A 274 -13.41 0.43 -5.62
C GLN A 274 -12.56 -0.84 -5.42
N PRO A 275 -11.60 -1.10 -6.33
CA PRO A 275 -10.64 -2.19 -6.18
C PRO A 275 -9.58 -1.88 -5.11
N ILE A 276 -8.90 -2.94 -4.63
CA ILE A 276 -7.77 -2.81 -3.74
C ILE A 276 -6.46 -3.20 -4.43
N THR A 277 -5.37 -2.64 -3.92
CA THR A 277 -4.01 -2.98 -4.31
C THR A 277 -3.06 -2.90 -3.11
N THR A 278 -1.90 -3.50 -3.24
CA THR A 278 -0.74 -3.31 -2.36
C THR A 278 0.50 -3.33 -3.25
N GLY A 279 1.36 -2.32 -3.14
CA GLY A 279 2.50 -2.15 -4.03
C GLY A 279 3.64 -3.13 -3.74
N ILE A 280 4.15 -3.76 -4.81
CA ILE A 280 5.40 -4.52 -4.76
C ILE A 280 6.55 -3.60 -5.16
N TYR A 281 7.69 -3.67 -4.47
CA TYR A 281 8.76 -2.67 -4.62
C TYR A 281 10.16 -3.26 -4.80
N ALA A 282 10.43 -4.48 -4.36
CA ALA A 282 11.78 -5.04 -4.41
C ALA A 282 12.33 -5.07 -5.84
N TRP A 283 13.48 -4.46 -6.04
CA TRP A 283 14.13 -4.30 -7.34
C TRP A 283 15.09 -5.43 -7.68
N ASP A 284 15.55 -6.15 -6.67
CA ASP A 284 16.62 -7.15 -6.71
C ASP A 284 16.12 -8.60 -6.82
N ILE A 285 14.80 -8.79 -6.95
CA ILE A 285 14.18 -10.10 -7.13
C ILE A 285 13.38 -10.18 -8.43
N ASP A 286 13.19 -11.39 -8.93
CA ASP A 286 12.22 -11.68 -9.97
C ASP A 286 10.81 -11.82 -9.41
N TRP A 287 9.82 -11.18 -10.04
CA TRP A 287 8.43 -11.19 -9.61
C TRP A 287 7.59 -12.31 -10.25
N ALA A 288 8.26 -13.30 -10.86
CA ALA A 288 7.67 -14.53 -11.39
C ALA A 288 8.73 -15.65 -11.46
N PRO A 289 8.38 -16.91 -11.18
CA PRO A 289 7.04 -17.38 -10.84
C PRO A 289 6.63 -17.06 -9.39
N LEU A 290 5.33 -17.06 -9.13
CA LEU A 290 4.78 -16.74 -7.81
C LEU A 290 5.33 -17.63 -6.68
N SER A 291 5.62 -18.90 -6.98
CA SER A 291 6.16 -19.89 -6.03
C SER A 291 7.51 -19.52 -5.41
N ASP A 292 8.27 -18.66 -6.06
CA ASP A 292 9.64 -18.30 -5.67
C ASP A 292 9.66 -17.05 -4.78
N LEU A 293 8.51 -16.40 -4.61
CA LEU A 293 8.35 -15.19 -3.80
C LEU A 293 8.18 -15.51 -2.31
N SER A 294 8.48 -14.53 -1.45
CA SER A 294 8.19 -14.63 -0.02
C SER A 294 6.67 -14.79 0.24
N GLU A 295 6.28 -15.31 1.41
CA GLU A 295 4.86 -15.44 1.79
C GLU A 295 4.13 -14.10 1.73
N LEU A 296 4.77 -13.02 2.16
CA LEU A 296 4.20 -11.66 2.07
C LEU A 296 3.95 -11.27 0.61
N ASP A 297 4.94 -11.44 -0.27
CA ASP A 297 4.83 -11.04 -1.66
C ASP A 297 3.79 -11.87 -2.41
N GLN A 298 3.74 -13.20 -2.13
CA GLN A 298 2.67 -14.06 -2.64
C GLN A 298 1.29 -13.58 -2.20
N PHE A 299 1.15 -13.20 -0.91
CA PHE A 299 -0.11 -12.71 -0.38
C PHE A 299 -0.51 -11.38 -1.04
N ILE A 300 0.43 -10.44 -1.21
CA ILE A 300 0.21 -9.17 -1.90
C ILE A 300 -0.36 -9.41 -3.31
N ILE A 301 0.31 -10.22 -4.11
CA ILE A 301 -0.13 -10.50 -5.48
C ILE A 301 -1.49 -11.20 -5.50
N ASN A 302 -1.74 -12.15 -4.60
CA ASN A 302 -2.98 -12.92 -4.58
C ASN A 302 -4.19 -12.16 -4.03
N SER A 303 -4.00 -11.18 -3.16
CA SER A 303 -5.07 -10.39 -2.57
C SER A 303 -5.43 -9.12 -3.35
N SER A 304 -4.51 -8.60 -4.17
CA SER A 304 -4.68 -7.37 -4.95
C SER A 304 -5.56 -7.58 -6.17
N ASP A 305 -6.55 -6.71 -6.35
CA ASP A 305 -7.38 -6.69 -7.57
C ASP A 305 -6.59 -6.15 -8.76
N ILE A 306 -5.82 -5.09 -8.53
CA ILE A 306 -4.84 -4.48 -9.43
C ILE A 306 -3.46 -4.79 -8.88
N ILE A 307 -2.49 -5.10 -9.72
CA ILE A 307 -1.10 -5.19 -9.28
C ILE A 307 -0.44 -3.82 -9.42
N SER A 308 -0.10 -3.21 -8.30
CA SER A 308 0.75 -2.03 -8.26
C SER A 308 2.20 -2.39 -7.97
N PHE A 309 3.13 -1.62 -8.53
CA PHE A 309 4.55 -1.86 -8.38
C PHE A 309 5.35 -0.56 -8.43
N HIS A 310 6.56 -0.58 -7.84
CA HIS A 310 7.52 0.52 -7.94
C HIS A 310 8.65 0.16 -8.92
N SER A 311 9.12 1.14 -9.66
CA SER A 311 10.22 0.94 -10.59
C SER A 311 11.03 2.22 -10.79
N TYR A 312 12.10 2.35 -10.04
CA TYR A 312 13.04 3.47 -10.15
C TYR A 312 14.26 3.17 -11.03
N GLY A 313 14.18 2.10 -11.80
CA GLY A 313 15.24 1.66 -12.70
C GLY A 313 15.13 2.25 -14.12
N SER A 314 16.06 1.86 -14.96
CA SER A 314 16.13 2.27 -16.35
C SER A 314 14.99 1.70 -17.19
N LYS A 315 14.84 2.18 -18.43
CA LYS A 315 13.96 1.60 -19.45
C LYS A 315 14.02 0.07 -19.53
N LYS A 316 15.24 -0.50 -19.47
CA LYS A 316 15.44 -1.95 -19.52
C LYS A 316 14.82 -2.64 -18.32
N ASP A 317 15.01 -2.10 -17.13
CA ASP A 317 14.49 -2.67 -15.88
C ASP A 317 12.97 -2.64 -15.85
N VAL A 318 12.37 -1.53 -16.32
CA VAL A 318 10.91 -1.42 -16.47
C VAL A 318 10.36 -2.51 -17.40
N LEU A 319 10.98 -2.69 -18.59
CA LEU A 319 10.50 -3.69 -19.55
C LEU A 319 10.60 -5.12 -19.00
N GLU A 320 11.67 -5.44 -18.27
CA GLU A 320 11.81 -6.76 -17.65
C GLU A 320 10.76 -6.94 -16.55
N ARG A 321 10.51 -5.93 -15.73
CA ARG A 321 9.46 -5.95 -14.70
C ARG A 321 8.07 -6.17 -15.31
N LEU A 322 7.73 -5.47 -16.37
CA LEU A 322 6.46 -5.63 -17.07
C LEU A 322 6.28 -7.03 -17.65
N LYS A 323 7.35 -7.64 -18.19
CA LYS A 323 7.33 -9.01 -18.69
C LYS A 323 6.97 -10.00 -17.58
N GLN A 324 7.54 -9.84 -16.37
CA GLN A 324 7.24 -10.67 -15.22
C GLN A 324 5.79 -10.49 -14.75
N LEU A 325 5.34 -9.24 -14.55
CA LEU A 325 4.03 -8.93 -13.97
C LEU A 325 2.84 -9.24 -14.90
N LYS A 326 3.01 -9.19 -16.21
CA LYS A 326 1.98 -9.58 -17.16
C LYS A 326 1.52 -11.03 -17.04
N ASN A 327 2.34 -11.91 -16.44
CA ASN A 327 1.96 -13.30 -16.18
C ASN A 327 0.78 -13.45 -15.22
N TYR A 328 0.47 -12.44 -14.42
CA TYR A 328 -0.63 -12.47 -13.45
C TYR A 328 -1.99 -12.08 -14.04
N ASN A 329 -2.05 -11.67 -15.31
CA ASN A 329 -3.28 -11.29 -16.02
C ASN A 329 -4.15 -10.27 -15.26
N ARG A 330 -3.50 -9.22 -14.70
CA ARG A 330 -4.16 -8.12 -13.98
C ARG A 330 -3.76 -6.77 -14.58
N PRO A 331 -4.61 -5.75 -14.47
CA PRO A 331 -4.17 -4.38 -14.73
C PRO A 331 -2.98 -4.02 -13.86
N LEU A 332 -2.08 -3.21 -14.38
CA LEU A 332 -0.85 -2.80 -13.72
C LEU A 332 -0.86 -1.30 -13.45
N LEU A 333 -0.42 -0.90 -12.26
CA LEU A 333 -0.11 0.48 -11.91
C LEU A 333 1.35 0.56 -11.47
N CYS A 334 2.17 1.37 -12.13
CA CYS A 334 3.46 1.77 -11.58
C CYS A 334 3.20 2.93 -10.61
N THR A 335 3.09 2.61 -9.31
CA THR A 335 2.71 3.56 -8.28
C THR A 335 3.86 4.44 -7.79
N GLU A 336 5.10 4.12 -8.18
CA GLU A 336 6.26 4.98 -7.97
C GLU A 336 7.28 4.78 -9.10
N TYR A 337 7.69 5.89 -9.69
CA TYR A 337 8.79 5.95 -10.65
C TYR A 337 9.37 7.38 -10.67
N ILE A 338 10.34 7.65 -11.46
CA ILE A 338 11.21 8.82 -11.56
C ILE A 338 12.25 8.85 -10.43
N ALA A 339 13.45 8.52 -10.83
CA ALA A 339 14.70 8.74 -10.10
C ALA A 339 15.74 9.09 -11.17
N ARG A 340 15.81 10.36 -11.52
CA ARG A 340 16.54 10.81 -12.72
C ARG A 340 18.03 10.42 -12.70
N GLU A 341 18.64 10.30 -11.52
CA GLU A 341 20.01 9.81 -11.39
C GLU A 341 20.15 8.32 -11.75
N ASN A 342 19.08 7.53 -11.54
CA ASN A 342 19.03 6.10 -11.86
C ASN A 342 18.56 5.83 -13.29
N LYS A 343 18.46 6.85 -14.14
CA LYS A 343 17.92 6.76 -15.50
C LYS A 343 16.43 6.36 -15.56
N SER A 344 15.71 6.53 -14.48
CA SER A 344 14.24 6.50 -14.47
C SER A 344 13.76 7.91 -14.75
N THR A 345 13.50 8.24 -16.01
CA THR A 345 13.10 9.56 -16.49
C THR A 345 11.74 9.53 -17.20
N PHE A 346 11.07 10.66 -17.32
CA PHE A 346 9.83 10.73 -18.09
C PHE A 346 10.03 10.32 -19.53
N GLU A 347 11.14 10.73 -20.17
CA GLU A 347 11.46 10.40 -21.55
C GLU A 347 11.61 8.88 -21.76
N ASP A 348 12.31 8.21 -20.85
CA ASP A 348 12.62 6.79 -20.99
C ASP A 348 11.45 5.86 -20.65
N VAL A 349 10.64 6.19 -19.61
CA VAL A 349 9.69 5.22 -19.06
C VAL A 349 8.23 5.57 -19.31
N LEU A 350 7.85 6.85 -19.35
CA LEU A 350 6.44 7.23 -19.48
C LEU A 350 5.79 6.79 -20.82
N PRO A 351 6.49 6.84 -21.97
CA PRO A 351 5.97 6.28 -23.22
C PRO A 351 5.68 4.78 -23.13
N ILE A 352 6.51 4.02 -22.41
CA ILE A 352 6.32 2.59 -22.22
C ILE A 352 5.03 2.32 -21.42
N PHE A 353 4.80 3.09 -20.36
CA PHE A 353 3.58 2.95 -19.55
C PHE A 353 2.34 3.25 -20.37
N LYS A 354 2.36 4.30 -21.16
CA LYS A 354 1.26 4.62 -22.07
C LYS A 354 1.00 3.53 -23.10
N GLU A 355 2.03 3.08 -23.81
CA GLU A 355 1.95 2.06 -24.86
C GLU A 355 1.38 0.74 -24.33
N ASN A 356 1.70 0.40 -23.08
CA ASN A 356 1.24 -0.82 -22.40
C ASN A 356 0.00 -0.61 -21.55
N LYS A 357 -0.62 0.58 -21.56
CA LYS A 357 -1.75 0.95 -20.71
C LYS A 357 -1.48 0.69 -19.22
N ILE A 358 -0.31 1.05 -18.73
CA ILE A 358 0.08 0.98 -17.33
C ILE A 358 -0.25 2.31 -16.66
N GLY A 359 -0.97 2.29 -15.55
CA GLY A 359 -1.15 3.50 -14.74
C GLY A 359 0.20 3.97 -14.19
N ALA A 360 0.46 5.28 -14.23
CA ALA A 360 1.79 5.82 -13.96
C ALA A 360 1.74 6.94 -12.92
N TYR A 361 2.37 6.74 -11.75
CA TYR A 361 2.44 7.70 -10.67
C TYR A 361 3.91 7.98 -10.36
N ASN A 362 4.43 9.13 -10.78
CA ASN A 362 5.79 9.52 -10.38
C ASN A 362 5.82 9.91 -8.89
N TRP A 363 7.02 9.86 -8.29
CA TRP A 363 7.19 10.42 -6.96
C TRP A 363 7.42 11.94 -7.06
N GLY A 364 6.64 12.70 -6.23
CA GLY A 364 6.79 14.15 -6.11
C GLY A 364 6.16 14.98 -7.25
N LEU A 365 5.54 16.09 -6.88
CA LEU A 365 4.95 17.07 -7.81
C LEU A 365 5.65 18.42 -7.70
N VAL A 366 5.58 19.02 -6.51
CA VAL A 366 6.14 20.34 -6.24
C VAL A 366 7.23 20.20 -5.17
N SER A 367 8.41 20.71 -5.47
CA SER A 367 9.54 20.68 -4.53
C SER A 367 9.21 21.39 -3.22
N GLY A 368 9.50 20.73 -2.10
CA GLY A 368 9.10 21.24 -0.80
C GLY A 368 9.90 20.66 0.36
N LYS A 369 9.25 20.61 1.52
CA LYS A 369 9.87 20.16 2.78
C LYS A 369 10.24 18.68 2.79
N THR A 370 9.68 17.87 1.89
CA THR A 370 10.09 16.48 1.72
C THR A 370 11.52 16.33 1.20
N ASN A 371 12.10 17.37 0.63
CA ASN A 371 13.46 17.34 0.06
C ASN A 371 13.65 16.28 -1.05
N THR A 372 12.61 15.89 -1.75
CA THR A 372 12.62 14.82 -2.74
C THR A 372 13.34 15.17 -4.05
N ILE A 373 13.75 16.43 -4.23
CA ILE A 373 14.68 16.81 -5.28
C ILE A 373 16.10 16.25 -5.06
N TYR A 374 16.48 15.93 -3.81
CA TYR A 374 17.78 15.33 -3.49
C TYR A 374 17.72 13.81 -3.70
N PRO A 375 18.82 13.17 -4.13
CA PRO A 375 18.85 11.71 -4.30
C PRO A 375 18.97 10.98 -2.97
N TRP A 376 18.64 9.69 -2.95
CA TRP A 376 18.77 8.84 -1.75
C TRP A 376 20.16 8.86 -1.14
N LYS A 377 21.21 8.95 -1.96
CA LYS A 377 22.59 9.10 -1.47
C LYS A 377 22.82 10.34 -0.59
N SER A 378 21.85 11.28 -0.50
CA SER A 378 21.92 12.41 0.43
C SER A 378 21.89 11.99 1.90
N TRP A 379 21.48 10.77 2.19
CA TRP A 379 21.59 10.18 3.52
C TRP A 379 23.04 9.90 3.93
N ASP A 380 23.90 9.59 2.94
CA ASP A 380 25.31 9.22 3.15
C ASP A 380 26.28 10.31 2.68
N SER A 381 25.80 11.31 1.97
CA SER A 381 26.59 12.35 1.33
C SER A 381 26.03 13.74 1.60
N THR A 382 26.87 14.67 2.01
CA THR A 382 26.48 16.05 2.33
C THR A 382 26.18 16.85 1.07
N TYR A 383 24.97 17.42 1.01
CA TYR A 383 24.56 18.39 0.02
C TYR A 383 24.45 19.77 0.70
N THR A 384 24.96 20.82 0.05
CA THR A 384 24.92 22.21 0.56
C THR A 384 24.08 23.13 -0.32
N ALA A 385 23.58 22.62 -1.42
CA ALA A 385 22.74 23.32 -2.38
C ALA A 385 21.86 22.32 -3.14
N PRO A 386 20.75 22.77 -3.76
CA PRO A 386 19.96 21.94 -4.65
C PRO A 386 20.79 21.33 -5.77
N PRO A 387 20.56 20.02 -6.11
CA PRO A 387 21.28 19.40 -7.19
C PRO A 387 20.87 20.00 -8.55
N ASN A 388 21.81 20.07 -9.50
CA ASN A 388 21.50 20.52 -10.86
C ASN A 388 20.49 19.62 -11.57
N LYS A 389 20.45 18.34 -11.22
CA LYS A 389 19.52 17.35 -11.70
C LYS A 389 18.68 16.88 -10.52
N TRP A 390 17.41 17.24 -10.52
CA TRP A 390 16.50 16.81 -9.47
C TRP A 390 16.26 15.30 -9.51
N HIS A 391 16.18 14.68 -8.34
CA HIS A 391 15.92 13.25 -8.26
C HIS A 391 14.46 12.94 -8.64
N HIS A 392 13.52 13.62 -7.97
CA HIS A 392 12.08 13.58 -8.23
C HIS A 392 11.55 14.97 -8.59
N ASP A 393 10.29 15.23 -8.29
CA ASP A 393 9.56 16.49 -8.45
C ASP A 393 9.55 17.08 -9.88
N ILE A 394 8.53 17.86 -10.16
CA ILE A 394 8.26 18.42 -11.49
C ILE A 394 8.31 19.94 -11.47
N PHE A 395 7.77 20.55 -10.40
CA PHE A 395 7.61 22.00 -10.31
C PHE A 395 8.36 22.59 -9.11
N TYR A 396 8.81 23.83 -9.28
CA TYR A 396 9.17 24.71 -8.16
C TYR A 396 7.91 25.18 -7.42
N GLN A 397 8.05 25.67 -6.18
CA GLN A 397 6.93 26.21 -5.38
C GLN A 397 6.21 27.39 -6.02
N ASN A 398 6.89 28.15 -6.89
CA ASN A 398 6.29 29.24 -7.65
C ASN A 398 5.46 28.74 -8.86
N GLY A 399 5.46 27.43 -9.13
CA GLY A 399 4.76 26.79 -10.23
C GLY A 399 5.54 26.73 -11.55
N GLU A 400 6.78 27.22 -11.57
CA GLU A 400 7.65 27.02 -12.74
C GLU A 400 8.10 25.55 -12.82
N PRO A 401 8.19 24.95 -14.01
CA PRO A 401 8.66 23.60 -14.18
C PRO A 401 10.20 23.51 -13.97
N PHE A 402 10.65 22.38 -13.42
CA PHE A 402 12.07 22.03 -13.41
C PHE A 402 12.61 21.87 -14.84
N SER A 403 11.83 21.24 -15.73
CA SER A 403 12.17 21.01 -17.13
C SER A 403 10.95 21.26 -18.03
N ASN A 404 11.08 22.23 -18.96
CA ASN A 404 10.04 22.47 -19.96
C ASN A 404 9.87 21.28 -20.91
N ASP A 405 10.94 20.60 -21.26
CA ASP A 405 10.92 19.43 -22.17
C ASP A 405 10.11 18.29 -21.55
N GLU A 406 10.27 18.03 -20.23
CA GLU A 406 9.46 17.03 -19.51
C GLU A 406 7.98 17.42 -19.48
N ILE A 407 7.66 18.69 -19.25
CA ILE A 407 6.27 19.19 -19.28
C ILE A 407 5.63 19.00 -20.66
N GLU A 408 6.35 19.34 -21.72
CA GLU A 408 5.84 19.15 -23.08
C GLU A 408 5.63 17.67 -23.41
N LEU A 409 6.56 16.81 -23.00
CA LEU A 409 6.43 15.37 -23.17
C LEU A 409 5.20 14.82 -22.44
N ILE A 410 5.01 15.17 -21.16
CA ILE A 410 3.87 14.73 -20.37
C ILE A 410 2.57 15.20 -21.02
N LYS A 411 2.45 16.48 -21.38
CA LYS A 411 1.28 17.03 -22.07
C LYS A 411 0.98 16.31 -23.40
N ASN A 412 2.00 16.04 -24.19
CA ASN A 412 1.84 15.33 -25.46
C ASN A 412 1.33 13.89 -25.26
N LEU A 413 1.82 13.21 -24.23
CA LEU A 413 1.39 11.85 -23.93
C LEU A 413 -0.03 11.82 -23.34
N THR A 414 -0.38 12.74 -22.46
CA THR A 414 -1.70 12.80 -21.80
C THR A 414 -2.80 13.28 -22.73
N SER A 415 -2.55 14.26 -23.60
CA SER A 415 -3.54 14.77 -24.56
C SER A 415 -3.99 13.75 -25.60
N GLN A 416 -3.15 12.78 -25.95
CA GLN A 416 -3.47 11.70 -26.89
C GLN A 416 -4.21 10.53 -26.22
N ALA A 417 -4.29 10.50 -24.90
CA ALA A 417 -4.98 9.43 -24.16
C ALA A 417 -6.52 9.61 -24.15
N ASN A 418 -7.00 10.80 -24.51
CA ASN A 418 -8.42 11.16 -24.52
C ASN A 418 -9.09 11.03 -25.92
N LYS A 419 -8.40 10.40 -26.86
CA LYS A 419 -8.94 10.02 -28.18
C LYS A 419 -9.06 8.51 -28.31
#